data_1a5650ff297397b7d9a002ab594dd215
#
_entry.id   1a5650ff297397b7d9a002ab594dd215
#
_cell.length_a   1.000
_cell.length_b   1.000
_cell.length_c   1.000
_cell.angle_alpha   90.00
_cell.angle_beta   90.00
_cell.angle_gamma   90.00
#
_symmetry.space_group_name_H-M   'P 1'
#
loop_
_entity.id
_entity.type
_entity.pdbx_description
1 polymer ?
#
loop_
_entity_poly.entity_id
_entity_poly.type
_entity_poly.pdbx_seq_one_letter_code
_entity_poly.pdbx_strand_id
1 'polypeptide(L)'
;IGVIFIGGDSGYIGGYKEFGEKFNVKYAVLPTGGYETRWFAAYEHMNIEDSLNAAADLKCRVMIPVHWGAFHLGVEPPDYTGFRFNSIVKNNENMADIIKLINLGEVFYL
;
A
#
# COMPACT_ATOMS: atom_id res chain seq x y z
N ILE A 1 5.27 3.51 -19.72
CA ILE A 1 5.21 3.24 -18.27
C ILE A 1 3.75 3.18 -17.79
N GLY A 2 2.90 4.11 -18.22
CA GLY A 2 1.53 4.23 -17.76
C GLY A 2 1.38 5.21 -16.59
N VAL A 3 0.19 5.25 -15.99
CA VAL A 3 -0.11 6.15 -14.88
C VAL A 3 0.41 5.57 -13.57
N ILE A 4 1.12 6.39 -12.81
CA ILE A 4 1.58 6.08 -11.46
C ILE A 4 0.75 6.92 -10.50
N PHE A 5 0.06 6.26 -9.58
CA PHE A 5 -0.64 6.91 -8.48
C PHE A 5 0.25 6.89 -7.23
N ILE A 6 0.45 8.04 -6.62
CA ILE A 6 1.22 8.17 -5.38
C ILE A 6 0.28 8.69 -4.30
N GLY A 7 -0.02 7.83 -3.33
CA GLY A 7 -0.97 8.11 -2.26
C GLY A 7 -0.49 9.13 -1.23
N GLY A 8 0.83 9.33 -1.16
CA GLY A 8 1.41 10.23 -0.17
C GLY A 8 1.22 9.71 1.25
N ASP A 9 0.78 10.58 2.12
CA ASP A 9 0.49 10.27 3.53
C ASP A 9 -1.03 10.39 3.74
N SER A 10 -1.75 9.32 3.44
CA SER A 10 -3.22 9.34 3.42
C SER A 10 -3.84 8.07 4.00
N GLY A 11 -5.04 8.24 4.59
CA GLY A 11 -5.92 7.13 4.93
C GLY A 11 -6.71 6.62 3.72
N TYR A 12 -7.52 5.60 3.93
CA TYR A 12 -8.42 5.07 2.89
C TYR A 12 -9.67 5.95 2.77
N ILE A 13 -9.96 6.39 1.54
CA ILE A 13 -11.11 7.23 1.22
C ILE A 13 -11.79 6.76 -0.08
N GLY A 14 -13.06 7.14 -0.27
CA GLY A 14 -13.84 6.79 -1.48
C GLY A 14 -13.28 7.34 -2.80
N GLY A 15 -12.44 8.37 -2.75
CA GLY A 15 -11.81 8.98 -3.93
C GLY A 15 -10.91 8.02 -4.71
N TYR A 16 -10.38 6.98 -4.09
CA TYR A 16 -9.58 5.96 -4.77
C TYR A 16 -10.33 5.28 -5.91
N LYS A 17 -11.62 5.01 -5.71
CA LYS A 17 -12.48 4.43 -6.75
C LYS A 17 -12.68 5.38 -7.92
N GLU A 18 -12.90 6.66 -7.66
CA GLU A 18 -13.04 7.66 -8.72
C GLU A 18 -11.75 7.78 -9.55
N PHE A 19 -10.59 7.76 -8.91
CA PHE A 19 -9.30 7.76 -9.61
C PHE A 19 -9.15 6.50 -10.49
N GLY A 20 -9.50 5.34 -9.96
CA GLY A 20 -9.43 4.08 -10.69
C GLY A 20 -10.38 4.03 -11.91
N GLU A 21 -11.49 4.75 -11.84
CA GLU A 21 -12.43 4.87 -12.97
C GLU A 21 -11.96 5.88 -14.02
N LYS A 22 -11.30 6.96 -13.61
CA LYS A 22 -10.84 8.02 -14.51
C LYS A 22 -9.49 7.74 -15.15
N PHE A 23 -8.60 7.03 -14.45
CA PHE A 23 -7.22 6.85 -14.88
C PHE A 23 -6.87 5.38 -14.99
N ASN A 24 -6.14 5.01 -16.02
CA ASN A 24 -5.61 3.66 -16.17
C ASN A 24 -4.34 3.51 -15.30
N VAL A 25 -4.53 3.32 -14.01
CA VAL A 25 -3.43 3.25 -13.05
C VAL A 25 -2.68 1.94 -13.25
N LYS A 26 -1.40 2.03 -13.56
CA LYS A 26 -0.51 0.87 -13.69
C LYS A 26 0.18 0.56 -12.36
N TYR A 27 0.73 1.57 -11.72
CA TYR A 27 1.42 1.45 -10.44
C TYR A 27 0.74 2.30 -9.38
N ALA A 28 0.51 1.74 -8.20
CA ALA A 28 0.00 2.46 -7.04
C ALA A 28 1.01 2.37 -5.89
N VAL A 29 1.61 3.50 -5.54
CA VAL A 29 2.49 3.65 -4.38
C VAL A 29 1.62 4.09 -3.21
N LEU A 30 1.37 3.18 -2.26
CA LEU A 30 0.39 3.37 -1.19
C LEU A 30 1.04 3.36 0.18
N PRO A 31 0.76 4.36 1.03
CA PRO A 31 1.28 4.40 2.39
C PRO A 31 0.61 3.31 3.22
N THR A 32 1.41 2.48 3.89
CA THR A 32 0.92 1.38 4.74
C THR A 32 1.76 1.30 6.00
N GLY A 33 1.58 2.25 6.89
CA GLY A 33 2.32 2.34 8.15
C GLY A 33 1.77 3.43 9.05
N GLY A 34 2.07 3.36 10.35
CA GLY A 34 1.55 4.28 11.33
C GLY A 34 0.04 4.14 11.59
N TYR A 35 -0.51 2.96 11.36
CA TYR A 35 -1.96 2.74 11.37
C TYR A 35 -2.55 2.30 12.70
N GLU A 36 -1.74 1.86 13.63
CA GLU A 36 -2.18 1.60 15.00
C GLU A 36 -1.96 2.85 15.87
N THR A 37 -2.88 3.25 16.68
CA THR A 37 -4.15 2.65 17.04
C THR A 37 -5.25 3.12 16.07
N ARG A 38 -6.03 2.19 15.53
CA ARG A 38 -7.00 2.44 14.43
C ARG A 38 -8.06 3.50 14.72
N TRP A 39 -8.56 3.60 15.94
CA TRP A 39 -9.67 4.51 16.25
C TRP A 39 -9.35 5.99 15.99
N PHE A 40 -8.08 6.40 15.99
CA PHE A 40 -7.68 7.75 15.60
C PHE A 40 -6.80 7.81 14.34
N ALA A 41 -6.03 6.76 14.06
CA ALA A 41 -5.10 6.74 12.93
C ALA A 41 -5.78 6.45 11.58
N ALA A 42 -6.97 5.86 11.58
CA ALA A 42 -7.67 5.41 10.35
C ALA A 42 -7.93 6.53 9.34
N TYR A 43 -8.09 7.76 9.78
CA TYR A 43 -8.34 8.90 8.89
C TYR A 43 -7.11 9.36 8.12
N GLU A 44 -5.93 9.15 8.68
CA GLU A 44 -4.67 9.66 8.12
C GLU A 44 -3.76 8.57 7.59
N HIS A 45 -3.93 7.32 8.07
CA HIS A 45 -3.04 6.20 7.76
C HIS A 45 -3.81 4.96 7.37
N MET A 46 -3.33 4.27 6.33
CA MET A 46 -3.87 2.99 5.91
C MET A 46 -3.22 1.83 6.66
N ASN A 47 -4.03 0.87 7.11
CA ASN A 47 -3.53 -0.45 7.46
C ASN A 47 -3.40 -1.33 6.20
N ILE A 48 -3.07 -2.59 6.37
CA ILE A 48 -2.85 -3.53 5.25
C ILE A 48 -4.14 -3.73 4.46
N GLU A 49 -5.25 -3.95 5.13
CA GLU A 49 -6.57 -4.15 4.50
C GLU A 49 -7.02 -2.91 3.74
N ASP A 50 -6.83 -1.72 4.31
CA ASP A 50 -7.14 -0.44 3.67
C ASP A 50 -6.32 -0.26 2.39
N SER A 51 -5.02 -0.54 2.43
CA SER A 51 -4.16 -0.39 1.26
C SER A 51 -4.49 -1.40 0.16
N LEU A 52 -4.89 -2.61 0.51
CA LEU A 52 -5.38 -3.60 -0.45
C LEU A 52 -6.71 -3.15 -1.08
N ASN A 53 -7.62 -2.59 -0.30
CA ASN A 53 -8.87 -2.03 -0.81
C ASN A 53 -8.61 -0.84 -1.73
N ALA A 54 -7.68 0.05 -1.36
CA ALA A 54 -7.28 1.17 -2.21
C ALA A 54 -6.68 0.69 -3.54
N ALA A 55 -5.84 -0.32 -3.52
CA ALA A 55 -5.28 -0.92 -4.73
C ALA A 55 -6.36 -1.53 -5.64
N ALA A 56 -7.35 -2.20 -5.05
CA ALA A 56 -8.48 -2.75 -5.78
C ALA A 56 -9.36 -1.65 -6.39
N ASP A 57 -9.66 -0.59 -5.63
CA ASP A 57 -10.43 0.56 -6.09
C ASP A 57 -9.73 1.31 -7.23
N LEU A 58 -8.41 1.46 -7.15
CA LEU A 58 -7.58 2.04 -8.21
C LEU A 58 -7.46 1.13 -9.43
N LYS A 59 -7.83 -0.14 -9.31
CA LYS A 59 -7.66 -1.16 -10.37
C LYS A 59 -6.22 -1.24 -10.87
N CYS A 60 -5.25 -0.97 -10.00
CA CYS A 60 -3.86 -0.94 -10.38
C CYS A 60 -3.33 -2.34 -10.71
N ARG A 61 -2.33 -2.41 -11.59
CA ARG A 61 -1.66 -3.68 -11.90
C ARG A 61 -0.63 -4.06 -10.87
N VAL A 62 0.03 -3.06 -10.29
CA VAL A 62 1.09 -3.25 -9.32
C VAL A 62 0.87 -2.28 -8.15
N MET A 63 0.87 -2.81 -6.95
CA MET A 63 0.83 -2.08 -5.69
C MET A 63 2.21 -2.12 -5.05
N ILE A 64 2.71 -0.96 -4.64
CA ILE A 64 3.98 -0.82 -3.92
C ILE A 64 3.66 -0.20 -2.56
N PRO A 65 3.64 -1.00 -1.48
CA PRO A 65 3.43 -0.47 -0.14
C PRO A 65 4.68 0.27 0.34
N VAL A 66 4.48 1.47 0.83
CA VAL A 66 5.51 2.37 1.38
C VAL A 66 5.11 2.86 2.77
N HIS A 67 5.89 3.77 3.36
CA HIS A 67 5.60 4.36 4.67
C HIS A 67 5.72 3.35 5.82
N TRP A 68 6.64 2.39 5.69
CA TRP A 68 6.90 1.36 6.68
C TRP A 68 8.40 1.00 6.72
N GLY A 69 8.82 0.32 7.79
CA GLY A 69 10.15 -0.29 7.89
C GLY A 69 11.30 0.64 8.28
N ALA A 70 11.15 1.95 8.18
CA ALA A 70 12.22 2.91 8.50
C ALA A 70 12.09 3.48 9.91
N PHE A 71 10.88 3.89 10.30
CA PHE A 71 10.60 4.54 11.57
C PHE A 71 9.45 3.85 12.30
N HIS A 72 9.45 3.94 13.63
CA HIS A 72 8.34 3.51 14.48
C HIS A 72 7.25 4.60 14.49
N LEU A 73 6.37 4.57 13.51
CA LEU A 73 5.36 5.61 13.31
C LEU A 73 4.09 5.41 14.14
N GLY A 74 3.70 4.16 14.36
CA GLY A 74 2.54 3.79 15.15
C GLY A 74 2.90 2.84 16.29
N VAL A 75 1.90 2.18 16.85
CA VAL A 75 2.11 1.15 17.89
C VAL A 75 2.61 -0.16 17.29
N GLU A 76 2.27 -0.43 16.04
CA GLU A 76 2.76 -1.61 15.33
C GLU A 76 4.29 -1.52 15.12
N PRO A 77 5.02 -2.67 15.19
CA PRO A 77 6.44 -2.70 14.90
C PRO A 77 6.74 -2.19 13.47
N PRO A 78 7.87 -1.50 13.25
CA PRO A 78 8.19 -0.92 11.94
C PRO A 78 8.23 -1.92 10.79
N ASP A 79 8.63 -3.15 11.05
CA ASP A 79 8.75 -4.24 10.07
C ASP A 79 7.48 -5.09 9.93
N TYR A 80 6.46 -4.86 10.75
CA TYR A 80 5.24 -5.66 10.77
C TYR A 80 4.50 -5.64 9.43
N THR A 81 4.42 -4.48 8.78
CA THR A 81 3.82 -4.34 7.46
C THR A 81 4.49 -5.24 6.43
N GLY A 82 5.82 -5.22 6.37
CA GLY A 82 6.58 -6.08 5.47
C GLY A 82 6.37 -7.57 5.77
N PHE A 83 6.38 -7.94 7.04
CA PHE A 83 6.09 -9.30 7.48
C PHE A 83 4.71 -9.78 7.01
N ARG A 84 3.69 -8.97 7.19
CA ARG A 84 2.31 -9.29 6.79
C ARG A 84 2.17 -9.40 5.28
N PHE A 85 2.72 -8.48 4.50
CA PHE A 85 2.69 -8.57 3.04
C PHE A 85 3.44 -9.77 2.51
N ASN A 86 4.59 -10.10 3.08
CA ASN A 86 5.31 -11.33 2.72
C ASN A 86 4.46 -12.58 2.96
N SER A 87 3.73 -12.63 4.07
CA SER A 87 2.80 -13.73 4.37
C SER A 87 1.66 -13.80 3.35
N ILE A 88 1.06 -12.68 2.98
CA ILE A 88 -0.03 -12.62 1.99
C ILE A 88 0.46 -13.10 0.63
N VAL A 89 1.61 -12.62 0.18
CA VAL A 89 2.21 -12.99 -1.10
C VAL A 89 2.59 -14.47 -1.13
N LYS A 90 3.16 -15.00 -0.05
CA LYS A 90 3.54 -16.40 0.07
C LYS A 90 2.36 -17.36 0.03
N ASN A 91 1.21 -16.94 0.59
CA ASN A 91 0.01 -17.77 0.69
C ASN A 91 -0.97 -17.57 -0.48
N ASN A 92 -0.71 -16.63 -1.39
CA ASN A 92 -1.57 -16.34 -2.54
C ASN A 92 -0.74 -15.89 -3.74
N GLU A 93 -0.56 -16.79 -4.71
CA GLU A 93 0.24 -16.54 -5.91
C GLU A 93 -0.26 -15.33 -6.73
N ASN A 94 -1.58 -15.12 -6.80
CA ASN A 94 -2.15 -13.96 -7.51
C ASN A 94 -1.72 -12.63 -6.89
N MET A 95 -1.53 -12.59 -5.58
CA MET A 95 -1.05 -11.39 -4.88
C MET A 95 0.44 -11.13 -5.12
N ALA A 96 1.24 -12.16 -5.40
CA ALA A 96 2.66 -12.02 -5.73
C ALA A 96 2.89 -11.20 -7.02
N ASP A 97 1.97 -11.28 -7.97
CA ASP A 97 2.03 -10.50 -9.20
C ASP A 97 1.61 -9.05 -9.00
N ILE A 98 0.75 -8.79 -8.03
CA ILE A 98 0.19 -7.47 -7.76
C ILE A 98 1.05 -6.69 -6.75
N ILE A 99 1.42 -7.31 -5.63
CA ILE A 99 2.16 -6.65 -4.55
C ILE A 99 3.66 -6.75 -4.77
N LYS A 100 4.34 -5.62 -4.89
CA LYS A 100 5.80 -5.53 -4.96
C LYS A 100 6.34 -4.89 -3.70
N LEU A 101 6.87 -5.74 -2.83
CA LEU A 101 7.57 -5.29 -1.62
C LEU A 101 9.01 -4.91 -2.00
N ILE A 102 9.35 -3.66 -1.73
CA ILE A 102 10.69 -3.11 -2.01
C ILE A 102 11.35 -2.84 -0.67
N ASN A 103 12.49 -3.46 -0.42
CA ASN A 103 13.24 -3.24 0.79
C ASN A 103 13.98 -1.90 0.76
N LEU A 104 14.35 -1.39 1.94
CA LEU A 104 15.15 -0.17 2.03
C LEU A 104 16.45 -0.31 1.24
N GLY A 105 16.71 0.64 0.36
CA GLY A 105 17.88 0.64 -0.51
C GLY A 105 17.76 -0.20 -1.79
N GLU A 106 16.67 -0.94 -1.93
CA GLU A 106 16.38 -1.70 -3.16
C GLU A 106 15.83 -0.80 -4.26
N VAL A 107 16.16 -1.09 -5.50
CA VAL A 107 15.67 -0.37 -6.68
C VAL A 107 14.69 -1.24 -7.44
N PHE A 108 13.54 -0.67 -7.76
CA PHE A 108 12.53 -1.30 -8.60
C PHE A 108 12.38 -0.50 -9.91
N TYR A 109 12.55 -1.17 -11.03
CA TYR A 109 12.40 -0.57 -12.36
C TYR A 109 10.97 -0.76 -12.87
N LEU A 110 10.34 0.33 -13.29
CA LEU A 110 8.96 0.37 -13.81
C LEU A 110 8.86 -0.17 -15.24
#